data_9051509ea4d66e0e9946fc2299004ce2
#
_entry.id   9051509ea4d66e0e9946fc2299004ce2
#
_cell.length_a   1.000
_cell.length_b   1.000
_cell.length_c   1.000
_cell.angle_alpha   90.00
_cell.angle_beta   90.00
_cell.angle_gamma   90.00
#
_symmetry.space_group_name_H-M   'P 1'
#
loop_
_entity.id
_entity.type
_entity.pdbx_description
1 polymer ?
#
loop_
_entity_poly.entity_id
_entity_poly.type
_entity_poly.pdbx_seq_one_letter_code
_entity_poly.pdbx_strand_id
1 'polypeptide(L)'
;MGIALENVSFTYQEGTPLASTALSDVSLTIEDGSYTALIGHTGSGKSTILQLLNGLLVPSQGSVRVFDTLITSTSKNKDIRQIRKQVGLVFQFAENQIFEETVLKDVAFGPQNFGVSEEDAEQIAREKLALVGI
;
A
#
# COMPACT_ATOMS: atom_id res chain seq x y z
N MET A 1 -11.57 -6.59 -11.56
CA MET A 1 -10.56 -7.50 -10.99
C MET A 1 -10.22 -7.01 -9.58
N GLY A 2 -10.11 -7.93 -8.65
CA GLY A 2 -9.83 -7.61 -7.26
C GLY A 2 -8.35 -7.79 -6.89
N ILE A 3 -8.13 -8.22 -5.66
CA ILE A 3 -6.82 -8.49 -5.09
C ILE A 3 -6.75 -9.97 -4.70
N ALA A 4 -5.63 -10.62 -4.93
CA ALA A 4 -5.41 -12.00 -4.51
C ALA A 4 -3.99 -12.19 -3.94
N LEU A 5 -3.90 -12.88 -2.81
CA LEU A 5 -2.67 -13.44 -2.28
C LEU A 5 -2.68 -14.94 -2.54
N GLU A 6 -1.59 -15.47 -3.08
CA GLU A 6 -1.43 -16.90 -3.40
C GLU A 6 -0.17 -17.44 -2.72
N ASN A 7 -0.36 -18.29 -1.70
CA ASN A 7 0.70 -18.94 -0.94
C ASN A 7 1.78 -17.95 -0.44
N VAL A 8 1.34 -16.80 0.07
CA VAL A 8 2.23 -15.71 0.47
C VAL A 8 2.86 -16.00 1.82
N SER A 9 4.18 -15.97 1.85
CA SER A 9 4.98 -15.93 3.08
C SER A 9 5.81 -14.66 3.10
N PHE A 10 6.01 -14.09 4.28
CA PHE A 10 6.85 -12.91 4.48
C PHE A 10 7.64 -13.02 5.78
N THR A 11 8.95 -12.82 5.67
CA THR A 11 9.89 -12.82 6.80
C THR A 11 10.64 -11.50 6.85
N TYR A 12 10.53 -10.78 7.96
CA TYR A 12 11.34 -9.60 8.23
C TYR A 12 12.79 -9.98 8.46
N GLN A 13 13.74 -9.21 7.93
CA GLN A 13 15.18 -9.42 8.12
C GLN A 13 15.63 -10.87 7.81
N GLU A 14 15.08 -11.42 6.74
CA GLU A 14 15.40 -12.76 6.28
C GLU A 14 16.93 -12.95 6.12
N GLY A 15 17.44 -14.09 6.54
CA GLY A 15 18.87 -14.40 6.50
C GLY A 15 19.70 -13.79 7.62
N THR A 16 19.11 -13.14 8.61
CA THR A 16 19.77 -12.59 9.78
C THR A 16 19.32 -13.28 11.07
N PRO A 17 20.10 -13.16 12.18
CA PRO A 17 19.67 -13.68 13.49
C PRO A 17 18.38 -13.05 14.04
N LEU A 18 17.95 -11.93 13.47
CA LEU A 18 16.73 -11.20 13.85
C LEU A 18 15.55 -11.51 12.92
N ALA A 19 15.65 -12.54 12.09
CA ALA A 19 14.60 -12.94 11.18
C ALA A 19 13.31 -13.31 11.94
N SER A 20 12.19 -12.75 11.47
CA SER A 20 10.87 -12.97 12.06
C SER A 20 9.83 -13.17 10.97
N THR A 21 9.22 -14.35 10.93
CA THR A 21 8.16 -14.67 9.98
C THR A 21 6.85 -14.04 10.43
N ALA A 22 6.32 -13.13 9.61
CA ALA A 22 5.06 -12.46 9.86
C ALA A 22 3.87 -13.16 9.17
N LEU A 23 4.09 -13.75 8.00
CA LEU A 23 3.09 -14.49 7.23
C LEU A 23 3.67 -15.83 6.78
N SER A 24 2.86 -16.87 6.86
CA SER A 24 3.22 -18.22 6.44
C SER A 24 2.10 -18.83 5.62
N ASP A 25 2.36 -19.02 4.33
CA ASP A 25 1.46 -19.66 3.36
C ASP A 25 0.03 -19.11 3.37
N VAL A 26 -0.11 -17.78 3.29
CA VAL A 26 -1.39 -17.10 3.32
C VAL A 26 -1.97 -16.97 1.92
N SER A 27 -3.20 -17.45 1.75
CA SER A 27 -3.97 -17.26 0.52
C SER A 27 -5.32 -16.62 0.85
N LEU A 28 -5.66 -15.54 0.14
CA LEU A 28 -6.94 -14.86 0.29
C LEU A 28 -7.27 -14.09 -1.00
N THR A 29 -8.54 -13.84 -1.20
CA THR A 29 -9.05 -13.03 -2.31
C THR A 29 -9.95 -11.92 -1.78
N ILE A 30 -9.78 -10.71 -2.31
CA ILE A 30 -10.62 -9.55 -2.05
C ILE A 30 -11.27 -9.18 -3.38
N GLU A 31 -12.58 -9.28 -3.44
CA GLU A 31 -13.32 -8.96 -4.65
C GLU A 31 -13.38 -7.45 -4.91
N ASP A 32 -13.44 -7.09 -6.17
CA ASP A 32 -13.57 -5.70 -6.59
C ASP A 32 -14.87 -5.09 -6.04
N GLY A 33 -14.79 -3.85 -5.56
CA GLY A 33 -15.92 -3.15 -4.96
C GLY A 33 -16.35 -3.66 -3.59
N SER A 34 -15.65 -4.64 -3.00
CA SER A 34 -15.96 -5.16 -1.67
C SER A 34 -15.38 -4.31 -0.55
N TYR A 35 -15.98 -4.42 0.63
CA TYR A 35 -15.48 -3.89 1.88
C TYR A 35 -15.05 -5.06 2.78
N THR A 36 -13.76 -5.17 3.04
CA THR A 36 -13.18 -6.32 3.75
C THR A 36 -12.49 -5.87 5.03
N ALA A 37 -12.74 -6.57 6.14
CA ALA A 37 -12.08 -6.33 7.41
C ALA A 37 -11.09 -7.45 7.75
N LEU A 38 -9.88 -7.07 8.18
CA LEU A 38 -8.89 -7.97 8.76
C LEU A 38 -8.94 -7.88 10.27
N ILE A 39 -9.26 -8.99 10.94
CA ILE A 39 -9.42 -9.06 12.40
C ILE A 39 -8.37 -10.01 12.96
N GLY A 40 -7.72 -9.59 14.04
CA GLY A 40 -6.73 -10.40 14.74
C GLY A 40 -6.04 -9.60 15.84
N HIS A 41 -5.36 -10.29 16.73
CA HIS A 41 -4.57 -9.64 17.79
C HIS A 41 -3.34 -8.92 17.23
N THR A 42 -2.72 -8.06 18.05
CA THR A 42 -1.45 -7.40 17.71
C THR A 42 -0.39 -8.46 17.38
N GLY A 43 0.37 -8.23 16.30
CA GLY A 43 1.41 -9.15 15.85
C GLY A 43 0.93 -10.33 15.00
N SER A 44 -0.36 -10.36 14.59
CA SER A 44 -0.92 -11.43 13.75
C SER A 44 -0.67 -11.27 12.24
N GLY A 45 0.06 -10.23 11.81
CA GLY A 45 0.40 -10.02 10.40
C GLY A 45 -0.53 -9.10 9.61
N LYS A 46 -1.52 -8.48 10.23
CA LYS A 46 -2.47 -7.56 9.54
C LYS A 46 -1.78 -6.42 8.81
N SER A 47 -0.90 -5.69 9.49
CA SER A 47 -0.15 -4.57 8.89
C SER A 47 0.78 -5.04 7.77
N THR A 48 1.35 -6.23 7.90
CA THR A 48 2.20 -6.84 6.86
C THR A 48 1.39 -7.11 5.60
N ILE A 49 0.18 -7.66 5.72
CA ILE A 49 -0.72 -7.86 4.58
C ILE A 49 -1.01 -6.52 3.89
N LEU A 50 -1.41 -5.49 4.63
CA LEU A 50 -1.72 -4.18 4.06
C LEU A 50 -0.54 -3.56 3.31
N GLN A 51 0.68 -3.70 3.83
CA GLN A 51 1.88 -3.21 3.17
C GLN A 51 2.29 -4.02 1.93
N LEU A 52 1.94 -5.29 1.87
CA LEU A 52 2.09 -6.10 0.66
C LEU A 52 1.10 -5.65 -0.43
N LEU A 53 -0.13 -5.28 -0.05
CA LEU A 53 -1.17 -4.86 -1.00
C LEU A 53 -0.84 -3.55 -1.72
N ASN A 54 -0.11 -2.64 -1.11
CA ASN A 54 0.31 -1.40 -1.77
C ASN A 54 1.76 -1.43 -2.28
N GLY A 55 2.44 -2.58 -2.17
CA GLY A 55 3.80 -2.76 -2.65
C GLY A 55 4.88 -2.05 -1.82
N LEU A 56 4.60 -1.69 -0.56
CA LEU A 56 5.66 -1.27 0.38
C LEU A 56 6.57 -2.44 0.78
N LEU A 57 5.99 -3.63 0.86
CA LEU A 57 6.70 -4.88 1.02
C LEU A 57 6.49 -5.76 -0.20
N VAL A 58 7.45 -6.64 -0.48
CA VAL A 58 7.32 -7.72 -1.46
C VAL A 58 7.34 -9.05 -0.74
N PRO A 59 6.57 -10.05 -1.17
CA PRO A 59 6.54 -11.34 -0.49
C PRO A 59 7.88 -12.05 -0.57
N SER A 60 8.24 -12.79 0.48
CA SER A 60 9.41 -13.68 0.45
C SER A 60 9.15 -14.90 -0.44
N GLN A 61 7.91 -15.40 -0.43
CA GLN A 61 7.42 -16.48 -1.28
C GLN A 61 5.96 -16.22 -1.68
N GLY A 62 5.54 -16.87 -2.75
CA GLY A 62 4.20 -16.70 -3.30
C GLY A 62 4.05 -15.44 -4.13
N SER A 63 2.82 -15.04 -4.36
CA SER A 63 2.51 -13.86 -5.19
C SER A 63 1.34 -13.06 -4.64
N VAL A 64 1.40 -11.75 -4.86
CA VAL A 64 0.32 -10.81 -4.59
C VAL A 64 -0.12 -10.20 -5.91
N ARG A 65 -1.37 -10.40 -6.28
CA ARG A 65 -1.98 -9.76 -7.44
C ARG A 65 -2.83 -8.58 -6.96
N VAL A 66 -2.53 -7.42 -7.48
CA VAL A 66 -3.32 -6.20 -7.24
C VAL A 66 -3.79 -5.68 -8.59
N PHE A 67 -5.07 -5.84 -8.87
CA PHE A 67 -5.65 -5.58 -10.20
C PHE A 67 -4.88 -6.35 -11.29
N ASP A 68 -4.25 -5.63 -12.22
CA ASP A 68 -3.48 -6.22 -13.32
C ASP A 68 -2.00 -6.43 -13.01
N THR A 69 -1.54 -6.05 -11.81
CA THR A 69 -0.13 -6.13 -11.43
C THR A 69 0.14 -7.29 -10.51
N LEU A 70 1.16 -8.08 -10.84
CA LEU A 70 1.65 -9.20 -10.03
C LEU A 70 2.93 -8.80 -9.29
N ILE A 71 2.94 -9.00 -7.98
CA ILE A 71 4.10 -8.79 -7.11
C ILE A 71 4.63 -10.14 -6.65
N THR A 72 5.92 -10.36 -6.84
CA THR A 72 6.66 -11.54 -6.35
C THR A 72 7.92 -11.09 -5.65
N SER A 73 8.66 -12.02 -5.05
CA SER A 73 9.95 -11.73 -4.40
C SER A 73 11.00 -11.06 -5.32
N THR A 74 10.84 -11.19 -6.64
CA THR A 74 11.76 -10.62 -7.64
C THR A 74 11.27 -9.29 -8.24
N SER A 75 10.09 -8.82 -7.83
CA SER A 75 9.51 -7.57 -8.35
C SER A 75 10.37 -6.36 -7.99
N LYS A 76 10.56 -5.46 -8.96
CA LYS A 76 11.36 -4.23 -8.80
C LYS A 76 10.46 -3.03 -8.53
N ASN A 77 11.02 -1.99 -7.92
CA ASN A 77 10.29 -0.76 -7.61
C ASN A 77 9.53 -0.15 -8.78
N LYS A 78 10.10 -0.20 -10.00
CA LYS A 78 9.43 0.31 -11.21
C LYS A 78 8.12 -0.43 -11.52
N ASP A 79 8.06 -1.73 -11.24
CA ASP A 79 6.91 -2.58 -11.53
C ASP A 79 5.79 -2.34 -10.48
N ILE A 80 6.19 -1.98 -9.27
CA ILE A 80 5.31 -1.76 -8.13
C ILE A 80 4.76 -0.32 -8.08
N ARG A 81 5.45 0.64 -8.69
CA ARG A 81 5.07 2.06 -8.64
C ARG A 81 3.63 2.32 -9.11
N GLN A 82 3.17 1.57 -10.11
CA GLN A 82 1.81 1.69 -10.62
C GLN A 82 0.76 1.29 -9.57
N ILE A 83 1.05 0.30 -8.74
CA ILE A 83 0.17 -0.12 -7.64
C ILE A 83 0.00 1.04 -6.64
N ARG A 84 1.07 1.72 -6.26
CA ARG A 84 1.03 2.85 -5.31
C ARG A 84 0.19 4.02 -5.81
N LYS A 85 0.02 4.14 -7.12
CA LYS A 85 -0.91 5.11 -7.72
C LYS A 85 -2.37 4.71 -7.55
N GLN A 86 -2.66 3.42 -7.49
CA GLN A 86 -4.01 2.87 -7.44
C GLN A 86 -4.46 2.49 -6.03
N VAL A 87 -3.52 2.19 -5.13
CA VAL A 87 -3.79 1.73 -3.76
C VAL A 87 -3.24 2.73 -2.75
N GLY A 88 -4.13 3.48 -2.12
CA GLY A 88 -3.82 4.33 -0.98
C GLY A 88 -3.71 3.50 0.30
N LEU A 89 -2.76 3.83 1.16
CA LEU A 89 -2.59 3.21 2.48
C LEU A 89 -2.62 4.29 3.56
N VAL A 90 -3.48 4.09 4.55
CA VAL A 90 -3.53 4.93 5.75
C VAL A 90 -2.93 4.13 6.91
N PHE A 91 -1.85 4.64 7.48
CA PHE A 91 -1.21 4.04 8.65
C PHE A 91 -1.89 4.46 9.95
N GLN A 92 -1.67 3.69 11.00
CA GLN A 92 -1.90 4.14 12.37
C GLN A 92 -1.06 5.40 12.63
N PHE A 93 -1.64 6.42 13.27
CA PHE A 93 -0.97 7.72 13.46
C PHE A 93 -0.63 8.43 12.13
N ALA A 94 -1.61 8.51 11.24
CA ALA A 94 -1.47 9.15 9.93
C ALA A 94 -0.97 10.61 10.01
N GLU A 95 -1.26 11.31 11.09
CA GLU A 95 -0.80 12.67 11.38
C GLU A 95 0.74 12.82 11.39
N ASN A 96 1.46 11.76 11.70
CA ASN A 96 2.93 11.75 11.67
C ASN A 96 3.51 11.69 10.25
N GLN A 97 2.66 11.55 9.24
CA GLN A 97 3.07 11.49 7.84
C GLN A 97 2.98 12.84 7.12
N ILE A 98 2.42 13.85 7.77
CA ILE A 98 2.34 15.22 7.24
C ILE A 98 3.74 15.82 7.29
N PHE A 99 4.26 16.30 6.15
CA PHE A 99 5.61 16.84 6.04
C PHE A 99 5.67 18.20 5.34
N GLU A 100 4.60 18.61 4.66
CA GLU A 100 4.51 19.89 3.96
C GLU A 100 4.02 21.01 4.88
N GLU A 101 4.33 22.26 4.51
CA GLU A 101 3.95 23.45 5.28
C GLU A 101 2.45 23.72 5.30
N THR A 102 1.72 23.25 4.29
CA THR A 102 0.27 23.45 4.17
C THR A 102 -0.42 22.14 3.79
N VAL A 103 -1.68 21.99 4.23
CA VAL A 103 -2.52 20.84 3.88
C VAL A 103 -2.66 20.70 2.37
N LEU A 104 -2.82 21.83 1.65
CA LEU A 104 -2.93 21.81 0.20
C LEU A 104 -1.69 21.21 -0.48
N LYS A 105 -0.50 21.63 -0.08
CA LYS A 105 0.77 21.10 -0.62
C LYS A 105 0.96 19.63 -0.29
N ASP A 106 0.61 19.23 0.92
CA ASP A 106 0.73 17.84 1.36
C ASP A 106 -0.17 16.91 0.54
N VAL A 107 -1.40 17.30 0.27
CA VAL A 107 -2.32 16.54 -0.60
C VAL A 107 -1.89 16.59 -2.07
N ALA A 108 -1.36 17.71 -2.55
CA ALA A 108 -0.88 17.85 -3.92
C ALA A 108 0.39 17.04 -4.21
N PHE A 109 1.16 16.67 -3.19
CA PHE A 109 2.40 15.92 -3.35
C PHE A 109 2.20 14.58 -4.07
N GLY A 110 1.14 13.85 -3.75
CA GLY A 110 0.83 12.56 -4.40
C GLY A 110 0.72 12.67 -5.93
N PRO A 111 -0.19 13.48 -6.46
CA PRO A 111 -0.30 13.72 -7.90
C PRO A 111 1.00 14.21 -8.54
N GLN A 112 1.70 15.17 -7.93
CA GLN A 112 2.99 15.66 -8.42
C GLN A 112 4.04 14.54 -8.54
N ASN A 113 4.12 13.68 -7.55
CA ASN A 113 5.05 12.55 -7.55
C ASN A 113 4.78 11.55 -8.69
N PHE A 114 3.57 11.55 -9.24
CA PHE A 114 3.18 10.76 -10.41
C PHE A 114 3.21 11.55 -11.73
N GLY A 115 3.81 12.73 -11.75
CA GLY A 115 4.08 13.50 -12.97
C GLY A 115 3.00 14.52 -13.34
N VAL A 116 2.05 14.81 -12.46
CA VAL A 116 1.08 15.89 -12.65
C VAL A 116 1.77 17.24 -12.37
N SER A 117 1.44 18.28 -13.17
CA SER A 117 1.96 19.64 -12.96
C SER A 117 1.56 20.18 -11.58
N GLU A 118 2.31 21.12 -11.04
CA GLU A 118 2.01 21.73 -9.75
C GLU A 118 0.61 22.34 -9.71
N GLU A 119 0.25 23.10 -10.75
CA GLU A 119 -1.06 23.77 -10.88
C GLU A 119 -2.21 22.74 -10.90
N ASP A 120 -2.11 21.70 -11.74
CA ASP A 120 -3.12 20.65 -11.82
C ASP A 120 -3.19 19.83 -10.53
N ALA A 121 -2.06 19.56 -9.89
CA ALA A 121 -2.01 18.83 -8.62
C ALA A 121 -2.66 19.61 -7.47
N GLU A 122 -2.48 20.93 -7.42
CA GLU A 122 -3.18 21.79 -6.47
C GLU A 122 -4.69 21.81 -6.71
N GLN A 123 -5.11 21.84 -7.98
CA GLN A 123 -6.54 21.78 -8.32
C GLN A 123 -7.16 20.46 -7.87
N ILE A 124 -6.50 19.33 -8.15
CA ILE A 124 -6.90 18.01 -7.65
C ILE A 124 -6.98 18.00 -6.13
N ALA A 125 -5.97 18.56 -5.45
CA ALA A 125 -5.92 18.62 -4.00
C ALA A 125 -7.11 19.41 -3.42
N ARG A 126 -7.44 20.56 -3.99
CA ARG A 126 -8.61 21.36 -3.58
C ARG A 126 -9.91 20.58 -3.70
N GLU A 127 -10.11 19.88 -4.82
CA GLU A 127 -11.30 19.06 -5.04
C GLU A 127 -11.41 17.93 -4.01
N LYS A 128 -10.30 17.26 -3.69
CA LYS A 128 -10.29 16.17 -2.71
C LYS A 128 -10.47 16.66 -1.27
N LEU A 129 -9.88 17.79 -0.92
CA LEU A 129 -10.10 18.42 0.38
C LEU A 129 -11.57 18.85 0.56
N ALA A 130 -12.16 19.47 -0.44
CA ALA A 130 -13.58 19.83 -0.41
C ALA A 130 -14.49 18.60 -0.23
N LEU A 131 -14.14 17.46 -0.86
CA LEU A 131 -14.90 16.23 -0.74
C LEU A 131 -14.94 15.70 0.70
N VAL A 132 -13.90 15.92 1.50
CA VAL A 132 -13.81 15.51 2.91
C VAL A 132 -14.13 16.64 3.90
N GLY A 133 -14.58 17.80 3.41
CA GLY A 133 -15.06 18.90 4.23
C GLY A 133 -13.97 19.84 4.78
N ILE A 134 -12.83 19.93 4.11
CA ILE A 134 -11.71 20.80 4.47
C ILE A 134 -11.56 21.92 3.44
#